data_c3ee24a2fee4e07447ef2cebc8a59f03
#
_entry.id   c3ee24a2fee4e07447ef2cebc8a59f03
#
_cell.length_a   1.000
_cell.length_b   1.000
_cell.length_c   1.000
_cell.angle_alpha   90.00
_cell.angle_beta   90.00
_cell.angle_gamma   90.00
#
_symmetry.space_group_name_H-M   'P 1'
#
loop_
_entity.id
_entity.type
_entity.pdbx_description
1 polymer ?
#
loop_
_entity_poly.entity_id
_entity_poly.type
_entity_poly.pdbx_seq_one_letter_code
_entity_poly.pdbx_strand_id
1 'polypeptide(L)'
;MASIRKGECKDGVCYYITVTQGTDHTGKKVRHYRTWKPEPKMTERQIQKAVQKAAADFEREIELGYVADNRQTLSEYCRYVIDTKERTGIKHRTIESYKSFLPRIDVAIGHIKLTDLRPAHLNSFYKELSKAGIRIAGQNAVPKVDLGALLKEQKLTRDALAKQAGISPSTVTAACRGEKIRFKKAEQIAAVLDKKATKLFTVERNESKLSPKTILEYHRFLHTVLDQAEKEMIVPYNAASKAMPPKTQPKEPNYFQPEQIMDILEALESEPIKWRTITHLLIVTGCRRGEIMGIKWEKLDLENRKVRIDTTLIYTPARGIFENPTKTCDVRQIALPAETIALLREYRRSYLELKLANGDRWQETGYVFVRDDGRPMSPDSIGQWLARFSKRHGLPHINPHAFRHTVATVLINNGTDIVSVSKRLGHARTSTTTDLYAHVIEKADEKATETLAKAILRRHA
;
A
#
# COMPACT_ATOMS: atom_id res chain seq x y z
N MET A 1 24.24 33.85 -25.04
CA MET A 1 25.19 33.30 -26.03
C MET A 1 26.06 32.23 -25.39
N ALA A 2 26.16 31.08 -26.03
CA ALA A 2 27.02 29.99 -25.62
C ALA A 2 28.51 30.35 -25.80
N SER A 3 29.33 30.10 -24.79
CA SER A 3 30.78 30.22 -24.84
C SER A 3 31.40 28.84 -25.11
N ILE A 4 32.30 28.74 -26.07
CA ILE A 4 32.98 27.50 -26.47
C ILE A 4 34.47 27.63 -26.15
N ARG A 5 35.01 26.67 -25.38
CA ARG A 5 36.44 26.59 -25.05
C ARG A 5 36.99 25.22 -25.46
N LYS A 6 38.06 25.20 -26.26
CA LYS A 6 38.80 23.97 -26.59
C LYS A 6 39.65 23.55 -25.38
N GLY A 7 39.69 22.26 -25.09
CA GLY A 7 40.48 21.67 -24.00
C GLY A 7 40.86 20.23 -24.29
N GLU A 8 41.62 19.64 -23.40
CA GLU A 8 42.01 18.23 -23.46
C GLU A 8 41.30 17.43 -22.39
N CYS A 9 40.82 16.24 -22.71
CA CYS A 9 40.31 15.27 -21.80
C CYS A 9 41.02 13.91 -21.96
N LYS A 10 40.75 12.96 -21.09
CA LYS A 10 41.45 11.65 -21.04
C LYS A 10 41.51 10.93 -22.41
N ASP A 11 40.56 11.20 -23.29
CA ASP A 11 40.40 10.57 -24.60
C ASP A 11 40.74 11.52 -25.80
N GLY A 12 41.47 12.62 -25.59
CA GLY A 12 41.88 13.56 -26.62
C GLY A 12 41.23 14.94 -26.53
N VAL A 13 41.14 15.66 -27.66
CA VAL A 13 40.56 17.00 -27.72
C VAL A 13 39.08 17.00 -27.40
N CYS A 14 38.67 17.94 -26.57
CA CYS A 14 37.25 18.17 -26.25
C CYS A 14 36.91 19.67 -26.26
N TYR A 15 35.62 19.98 -26.36
CA TYR A 15 35.10 21.35 -26.36
C TYR A 15 34.12 21.49 -25.18
N TYR A 16 34.41 22.49 -24.31
CA TYR A 16 33.55 22.85 -23.21
C TYR A 16 32.62 23.98 -23.65
N ILE A 17 31.34 23.72 -23.69
CA ILE A 17 30.28 24.66 -24.02
C ILE A 17 29.67 25.16 -22.72
N THR A 18 29.66 26.47 -22.49
CA THR A 18 29.09 27.10 -21.32
C THR A 18 27.99 28.08 -21.73
N VAL A 19 26.81 27.94 -21.15
CA VAL A 19 25.67 28.86 -21.33
C VAL A 19 25.29 29.43 -19.96
N THR A 20 25.04 30.74 -19.90
CA THR A 20 24.63 31.44 -18.69
C THR A 20 23.14 31.77 -18.79
N GLN A 21 22.34 31.30 -17.84
CA GLN A 21 20.91 31.52 -17.74
C GLN A 21 20.58 32.34 -16.48
N GLY A 22 20.52 33.64 -16.60
CA GLY A 22 20.12 34.53 -15.50
C GLY A 22 20.89 34.35 -14.18
N THR A 23 20.22 34.66 -13.09
CA THR A 23 20.73 34.54 -11.72
C THR A 23 19.74 33.70 -10.87
N ASP A 24 20.25 32.94 -9.91
CA ASP A 24 19.42 32.22 -8.93
C ASP A 24 18.79 33.18 -7.90
N HIS A 25 17.99 32.64 -6.98
CA HIS A 25 17.36 33.40 -5.90
C HIS A 25 18.37 34.06 -4.93
N THR A 26 19.63 33.68 -4.97
CA THR A 26 20.74 34.27 -4.20
C THR A 26 21.53 35.34 -4.96
N GLY A 27 21.16 35.62 -6.21
CA GLY A 27 21.86 36.56 -7.08
C GLY A 27 23.10 36.00 -7.80
N LYS A 28 23.41 34.71 -7.70
CA LYS A 28 24.52 34.07 -8.41
C LYS A 28 24.11 33.69 -9.83
N LYS A 29 25.02 33.91 -10.79
CA LYS A 29 24.84 33.54 -12.19
C LYS A 29 24.71 32.01 -12.32
N VAL A 30 23.59 31.55 -12.86
CA VAL A 30 23.37 30.12 -13.19
C VAL A 30 24.10 29.82 -14.50
N ARG A 31 25.04 28.90 -14.46
CA ARG A 31 25.84 28.48 -15.61
C ARG A 31 25.65 27.01 -15.87
N HIS A 32 25.41 26.66 -17.11
CA HIS A 32 25.26 25.30 -17.58
C HIS A 32 26.43 24.89 -18.43
N TYR A 33 26.90 23.66 -18.28
CA TYR A 33 28.11 23.17 -18.93
C TYR A 33 27.80 21.92 -19.74
N ARG A 34 28.30 21.83 -20.95
CA ARG A 34 28.25 20.61 -21.77
C ARG A 34 29.63 20.38 -22.38
N THR A 35 30.12 19.13 -22.32
CA THR A 35 31.36 18.73 -23.02
C THR A 35 30.97 18.02 -24.29
N TRP A 36 31.53 18.49 -25.40
CA TRP A 36 31.39 17.89 -26.73
C TRP A 36 32.72 17.31 -27.18
N LYS A 37 32.73 16.11 -27.76
CA LYS A 37 33.92 15.43 -28.28
C LYS A 37 33.77 15.23 -29.78
N PRO A 38 34.79 15.50 -30.59
CA PRO A 38 34.75 15.21 -32.01
C PRO A 38 34.77 13.71 -32.28
N GLU A 39 34.09 13.27 -33.31
CA GLU A 39 34.14 11.89 -33.76
C GLU A 39 35.49 11.60 -34.46
N PRO A 40 36.01 10.35 -34.37
CA PRO A 40 37.21 9.97 -35.09
C PRO A 40 37.05 10.21 -36.59
N LYS A 41 38.04 10.86 -37.24
CA LYS A 41 38.09 11.19 -38.68
C LYS A 41 37.36 12.48 -39.11
N MET A 42 36.87 13.32 -38.22
CA MET A 42 36.34 14.64 -38.60
C MET A 42 37.47 15.59 -38.94
N THR A 43 37.29 16.34 -40.03
CA THR A 43 38.19 17.47 -40.38
C THR A 43 37.95 18.65 -39.45
N GLU A 44 38.94 19.53 -39.28
CA GLU A 44 38.84 20.67 -38.36
C GLU A 44 37.66 21.61 -38.69
N ARG A 45 37.34 21.76 -39.97
CA ARG A 45 36.18 22.53 -40.46
C ARG A 45 34.85 21.84 -40.11
N GLN A 46 34.80 20.53 -40.14
CA GLN A 46 33.63 19.76 -39.71
C GLN A 46 33.44 19.82 -38.17
N ILE A 47 34.53 19.75 -37.41
CA ILE A 47 34.52 19.89 -35.95
C ILE A 47 34.00 21.27 -35.56
N GLN A 48 34.50 22.36 -36.16
CA GLN A 48 34.01 23.72 -35.87
C GLN A 48 32.51 23.87 -36.14
N LYS A 49 32.03 23.37 -37.29
CA LYS A 49 30.60 23.44 -37.63
C LYS A 49 29.74 22.60 -36.68
N ALA A 50 30.21 21.42 -36.31
CA ALA A 50 29.49 20.52 -35.41
C ALA A 50 29.46 21.06 -33.98
N VAL A 51 30.55 21.64 -33.47
CA VAL A 51 30.58 22.23 -32.13
C VAL A 51 29.72 23.49 -32.02
N GLN A 52 29.69 24.32 -33.09
CA GLN A 52 28.80 25.49 -33.14
C GLN A 52 27.32 25.05 -33.14
N LYS A 53 27.00 24.03 -33.94
CA LYS A 53 25.65 23.47 -33.93
C LYS A 53 25.29 22.92 -32.55
N ALA A 54 26.17 22.14 -31.93
CA ALA A 54 25.96 21.62 -30.59
C ALA A 54 25.82 22.72 -29.53
N ALA A 55 26.51 23.84 -29.69
CA ALA A 55 26.39 25.00 -28.81
C ALA A 55 25.05 25.72 -28.97
N ALA A 56 24.59 25.89 -30.22
CA ALA A 56 23.29 26.50 -30.52
C ALA A 56 22.12 25.61 -30.03
N ASP A 57 22.23 24.29 -30.27
CA ASP A 57 21.23 23.32 -29.77
C ASP A 57 21.19 23.35 -28.25
N PHE A 58 22.35 23.44 -27.58
CA PHE A 58 22.45 23.52 -26.12
C PHE A 58 21.87 24.82 -25.55
N GLU A 59 22.14 25.96 -26.21
CA GLU A 59 21.57 27.25 -25.84
C GLU A 59 20.04 27.22 -25.95
N ARG A 60 19.52 26.67 -27.04
CA ARG A 60 18.09 26.53 -27.27
C ARG A 60 17.41 25.59 -26.24
N GLU A 61 18.07 24.49 -25.86
CA GLU A 61 17.60 23.62 -24.79
C GLU A 61 17.48 24.38 -23.47
N ILE A 62 18.47 25.23 -23.14
CA ILE A 62 18.47 26.05 -21.94
C ILE A 62 17.39 27.13 -21.98
N GLU A 63 17.21 27.82 -23.11
CA GLU A 63 16.15 28.82 -23.29
C GLU A 63 14.75 28.20 -23.13
N LEU A 64 14.56 26.95 -23.58
CA LEU A 64 13.34 26.18 -23.41
C LEU A 64 13.17 25.62 -21.98
N GLY A 65 14.11 25.88 -21.08
CA GLY A 65 14.06 25.43 -19.69
C GLY A 65 14.47 23.97 -19.46
N TYR A 66 14.99 23.25 -20.46
CA TYR A 66 15.34 21.83 -20.37
C TYR A 66 16.69 21.54 -19.71
N VAL A 67 17.33 22.48 -19.05
CA VAL A 67 18.63 22.22 -18.43
C VAL A 67 18.48 21.88 -16.98
N ALA A 68 18.44 20.61 -16.76
CA ALA A 68 18.64 20.03 -15.46
C ALA A 68 20.13 19.95 -15.11
N ASP A 69 20.42 20.00 -13.82
CA ASP A 69 21.69 19.51 -13.31
C ASP A 69 21.87 18.05 -13.78
N ASN A 70 22.78 17.86 -14.73
CA ASN A 70 23.10 16.57 -15.35
C ASN A 70 23.62 15.52 -14.33
N ARG A 71 23.67 15.84 -13.05
CA ARG A 71 24.24 15.01 -11.98
C ARG A 71 23.18 14.26 -11.18
N GLN A 72 21.94 14.76 -11.13
CA GLN A 72 20.91 14.19 -10.25
C GLN A 72 20.49 12.80 -10.72
N THR A 73 20.63 11.83 -9.82
CA THR A 73 20.25 10.44 -10.04
C THR A 73 18.75 10.22 -9.81
N LEU A 74 18.19 9.15 -10.41
CA LEU A 74 16.80 8.75 -10.17
C LEU A 74 16.53 8.53 -8.67
N SER A 75 17.49 7.93 -7.95
CA SER A 75 17.36 7.65 -6.52
C SER A 75 17.21 8.92 -5.68
N GLU A 76 18.06 9.93 -5.94
CA GLU A 76 18.01 11.23 -5.25
C GLU A 76 16.71 11.96 -5.56
N TYR A 77 16.30 11.95 -6.81
CA TYR A 77 15.07 12.62 -7.22
C TYR A 77 13.81 11.92 -6.67
N CYS A 78 13.78 10.59 -6.60
CA CYS A 78 12.71 9.88 -5.93
C CYS A 78 12.54 10.33 -4.47
N ARG A 79 13.63 10.52 -3.74
CA ARG A 79 13.59 11.00 -2.35
C ARG A 79 13.09 12.43 -2.26
N TYR A 80 13.56 13.30 -3.15
CA TYR A 80 13.08 14.69 -3.24
C TYR A 80 11.57 14.75 -3.49
N VAL A 81 11.05 13.96 -4.44
CA VAL A 81 9.61 13.93 -4.73
C VAL A 81 8.80 13.38 -3.55
N ILE A 82 9.30 12.35 -2.86
CA ILE A 82 8.64 11.81 -1.67
C ILE A 82 8.55 12.88 -0.57
N ASP A 83 9.65 13.58 -0.29
CA ASP A 83 9.70 14.64 0.71
C ASP A 83 8.77 15.80 0.35
N THR A 84 8.79 16.26 -0.90
CA THR A 84 7.88 17.29 -1.40
C THR A 84 6.42 16.88 -1.26
N LYS A 85 6.08 15.63 -1.61
CA LYS A 85 4.72 15.10 -1.46
C LYS A 85 4.31 14.92 0.00
N GLU A 86 5.23 14.60 0.89
CA GLU A 86 4.99 14.53 2.33
C GLU A 86 4.65 15.93 2.89
N ARG A 87 5.37 16.97 2.48
CA ARG A 87 5.09 18.38 2.85
C ARG A 87 3.77 18.90 2.27
N THR A 88 3.38 18.47 1.09
CA THR A 88 2.10 18.86 0.45
C THR A 88 0.89 18.11 1.01
N GLY A 89 1.03 17.30 2.06
CA GLY A 89 -0.08 16.67 2.76
C GLY A 89 -0.62 15.40 2.09
N ILE A 90 0.17 14.73 1.27
CA ILE A 90 -0.18 13.40 0.75
C ILE A 90 -0.33 12.42 1.92
N LYS A 91 -1.33 11.53 1.84
CA LYS A 91 -1.63 10.56 2.90
C LYS A 91 -0.37 9.78 3.31
N HIS A 92 -0.12 9.74 4.61
CA HIS A 92 1.04 9.07 5.21
C HIS A 92 1.23 7.63 4.69
N ARG A 93 0.15 6.85 4.55
CA ARG A 93 0.22 5.48 3.99
C ARG A 93 0.73 5.45 2.54
N THR A 94 0.43 6.45 1.73
CA THR A 94 0.95 6.55 0.36
C THR A 94 2.45 6.84 0.39
N ILE A 95 2.89 7.74 1.26
CA ILE A 95 4.30 8.04 1.49
C ILE A 95 5.07 6.78 1.94
N GLU A 96 4.54 6.02 2.89
CA GLU A 96 5.13 4.75 3.32
C GLU A 96 5.23 3.73 2.17
N SER A 97 4.20 3.66 1.31
CA SER A 97 4.25 2.81 0.12
C SER A 97 5.36 3.26 -0.84
N TYR A 98 5.51 4.55 -1.08
CA TYR A 98 6.59 5.10 -1.92
C TYR A 98 7.97 4.79 -1.33
N LYS A 99 8.16 5.03 -0.04
CA LYS A 99 9.39 4.67 0.68
C LYS A 99 9.72 3.18 0.56
N SER A 100 8.72 2.30 0.55
CA SER A 100 8.90 0.86 0.42
C SER A 100 9.39 0.40 -0.97
N PHE A 101 9.23 1.22 -2.01
CA PHE A 101 9.72 0.92 -3.36
C PHE A 101 11.19 1.27 -3.56
N LEU A 102 11.70 2.25 -2.81
CA LEU A 102 13.07 2.77 -2.97
C LEU A 102 14.16 1.69 -2.93
N PRO A 103 14.19 0.74 -1.98
CA PRO A 103 15.32 -0.19 -1.87
C PRO A 103 15.58 -0.99 -3.15
N ARG A 104 14.55 -1.31 -3.93
CA ARG A 104 14.70 -2.02 -5.21
C ARG A 104 15.04 -1.10 -6.35
N ILE A 105 14.46 0.09 -6.37
CA ILE A 105 14.77 1.12 -7.36
C ILE A 105 16.22 1.53 -7.23
N ASP A 106 16.69 1.77 -6.01
CA ASP A 106 18.08 2.19 -5.72
C ASP A 106 19.10 1.19 -6.27
N VAL A 107 18.86 -0.10 -6.03
CA VAL A 107 19.80 -1.17 -6.47
C VAL A 107 19.77 -1.36 -7.99
N ALA A 108 18.59 -1.31 -8.62
CA ALA A 108 18.43 -1.69 -10.00
C ALA A 108 18.69 -0.55 -10.99
N ILE A 109 18.11 0.62 -10.76
CA ILE A 109 18.11 1.75 -11.70
C ILE A 109 18.37 3.10 -11.03
N GLY A 110 18.46 3.15 -9.71
CA GLY A 110 18.58 4.38 -8.92
C GLY A 110 19.83 5.19 -9.21
N HIS A 111 20.91 4.55 -9.68
CA HIS A 111 22.17 5.18 -10.05
C HIS A 111 22.15 5.90 -11.40
N ILE A 112 21.11 5.65 -12.22
CA ILE A 112 20.97 6.27 -13.55
C ILE A 112 20.59 7.74 -13.36
N LYS A 113 21.28 8.63 -14.08
CA LYS A 113 20.92 10.05 -14.11
C LYS A 113 19.55 10.23 -14.76
N LEU A 114 18.78 11.20 -14.29
CA LEU A 114 17.44 11.48 -14.83
C LEU A 114 17.45 11.75 -16.33
N THR A 115 18.45 12.50 -16.82
CA THR A 115 18.62 12.81 -18.24
C THR A 115 18.95 11.62 -19.12
N ASP A 116 19.53 10.56 -18.52
CA ASP A 116 19.95 9.35 -19.24
C ASP A 116 18.91 8.24 -19.10
N LEU A 117 17.87 8.45 -18.31
CA LEU A 117 16.82 7.45 -18.08
C LEU A 117 15.96 7.29 -19.33
N ARG A 118 15.90 6.06 -19.85
CA ARG A 118 15.13 5.69 -21.05
C ARG A 118 14.05 4.67 -20.72
N PRO A 119 12.97 4.58 -21.52
CA PRO A 119 11.94 3.56 -21.36
C PRO A 119 12.48 2.13 -21.30
N ALA A 120 13.57 1.85 -22.04
CA ALA A 120 14.24 0.55 -22.03
C ALA A 120 14.77 0.14 -20.64
N HIS A 121 15.30 1.10 -19.86
CA HIS A 121 15.75 0.84 -18.48
C HIS A 121 14.59 0.43 -17.58
N LEU A 122 13.44 1.11 -17.70
CA LEU A 122 12.23 0.79 -16.96
C LEU A 122 11.67 -0.58 -17.36
N ASN A 123 11.63 -0.90 -18.65
CA ASN A 123 11.17 -2.20 -19.14
C ASN A 123 12.07 -3.34 -18.62
N SER A 124 13.39 -3.13 -18.62
CA SER A 124 14.34 -4.08 -18.04
C SER A 124 14.11 -4.26 -16.53
N PHE A 125 13.88 -3.18 -15.81
CA PHE A 125 13.54 -3.21 -14.38
C PHE A 125 12.25 -4.01 -14.12
N TYR A 126 11.18 -3.81 -14.89
CA TYR A 126 9.94 -4.59 -14.74
C TYR A 126 10.15 -6.07 -15.05
N LYS A 127 10.98 -6.40 -16.02
CA LYS A 127 11.37 -7.78 -16.33
C LYS A 127 12.12 -8.41 -15.15
N GLU A 128 13.06 -7.69 -14.53
CA GLU A 128 13.75 -8.14 -13.32
C GLU A 128 12.77 -8.37 -12.16
N LEU A 129 11.84 -7.44 -11.92
CA LEU A 129 10.80 -7.58 -10.89
C LEU A 129 9.88 -8.78 -11.11
N SER A 130 9.78 -9.28 -12.34
CA SER A 130 8.97 -10.46 -12.69
C SER A 130 9.67 -11.79 -12.42
N LYS A 131 10.98 -11.79 -12.12
CA LYS A 131 11.73 -13.01 -11.83
C LYS A 131 11.36 -13.63 -10.49
N ALA A 132 11.54 -14.93 -10.35
CA ALA A 132 11.39 -15.63 -9.08
C ALA A 132 12.47 -15.22 -8.08
N GLY A 133 12.19 -15.33 -6.80
CA GLY A 133 13.17 -15.08 -5.73
C GLY A 133 13.45 -13.62 -5.37
N ILE A 134 12.84 -12.64 -6.06
CA ILE A 134 13.04 -11.20 -5.81
C ILE A 134 12.36 -10.69 -4.53
N ARG A 135 11.48 -11.46 -3.90
CA ARG A 135 10.81 -11.04 -2.66
C ARG A 135 11.79 -11.00 -1.48
N ILE A 136 12.46 -9.84 -1.28
CA ILE A 136 13.34 -9.59 -0.12
C ILE A 136 12.58 -9.74 1.21
N ALA A 137 11.30 -9.40 1.24
CA ALA A 137 10.46 -9.47 2.45
C ALA A 137 9.90 -10.87 2.76
N GLY A 138 10.41 -11.92 2.15
CA GLY A 138 9.86 -13.27 2.24
C GLY A 138 10.85 -14.38 2.56
N GLN A 139 12.09 -14.06 2.91
CA GLN A 139 12.98 -15.09 3.43
C GLN A 139 12.49 -15.51 4.81
N ASN A 140 12.12 -16.77 4.92
CA ASN A 140 11.76 -17.38 6.19
C ASN A 140 12.94 -18.25 6.64
N ALA A 141 12.98 -18.50 7.93
CA ALA A 141 13.96 -19.35 8.56
C ALA A 141 13.24 -20.39 9.41
N VAL A 142 13.61 -21.64 9.24
CA VAL A 142 13.13 -22.76 10.05
C VAL A 142 14.27 -23.20 10.94
N PRO A 143 14.10 -23.34 12.26
CA PRO A 143 15.15 -23.83 13.14
C PRO A 143 15.67 -25.19 12.71
N LYS A 144 17.00 -25.36 12.67
CA LYS A 144 17.70 -26.64 12.43
C LYS A 144 18.02 -27.38 13.71
N VAL A 145 18.05 -26.63 14.81
CA VAL A 145 18.43 -27.08 16.13
C VAL A 145 17.29 -26.85 17.11
N ASP A 146 17.27 -27.61 18.19
CA ASP A 146 16.34 -27.32 19.30
C ASP A 146 16.79 -26.06 20.02
N LEU A 147 16.19 -24.92 19.65
CA LEU A 147 16.48 -23.64 20.29
C LEU A 147 16.08 -23.63 21.77
N GLY A 148 15.07 -24.43 22.15
CA GLY A 148 14.66 -24.57 23.56
C GLY A 148 15.74 -25.22 24.42
N ALA A 149 16.37 -26.30 23.93
CA ALA A 149 17.49 -26.94 24.58
C ALA A 149 18.72 -26.01 24.66
N LEU A 150 19.03 -25.30 23.56
CA LEU A 150 20.14 -24.36 23.50
C LEU A 150 19.97 -23.17 24.48
N LEU A 151 18.77 -22.68 24.66
CA LEU A 151 18.45 -21.63 25.63
C LEU A 151 18.64 -22.12 27.08
N LYS A 152 18.26 -23.38 27.38
CA LYS A 152 18.50 -24.00 28.70
C LYS A 152 20.00 -24.13 29.02
N GLU A 153 20.80 -24.56 28.03
CA GLU A 153 22.22 -24.66 28.14
C GLU A 153 22.89 -23.32 28.48
N GLN A 154 22.45 -22.24 27.83
CA GLN A 154 22.93 -20.87 28.06
C GLN A 154 22.24 -20.17 29.24
N LYS A 155 21.37 -20.85 30.01
CA LYS A 155 20.61 -20.28 31.13
C LYS A 155 19.83 -19.01 30.74
N LEU A 156 19.36 -18.92 29.49
CA LEU A 156 18.65 -17.77 28.95
C LEU A 156 17.14 -18.07 28.84
N THR A 157 16.30 -17.21 29.39
CA THR A 157 14.84 -17.35 29.24
C THR A 157 14.37 -16.83 27.89
N ARG A 158 13.21 -17.32 27.42
CA ARG A 158 12.60 -16.86 26.14
C ARG A 158 12.33 -15.36 26.14
N ASP A 159 11.91 -14.82 27.27
CA ASP A 159 11.61 -13.39 27.42
C ASP A 159 12.87 -12.54 27.44
N ALA A 160 13.95 -13.02 28.10
CA ALA A 160 15.23 -12.36 28.09
C ALA A 160 15.84 -12.33 26.68
N LEU A 161 15.79 -13.47 25.95
CA LEU A 161 16.21 -13.50 24.53
C LEU A 161 15.37 -12.54 23.67
N ALA A 162 14.06 -12.51 23.85
CA ALA A 162 13.18 -11.62 23.10
C ALA A 162 13.52 -10.15 23.34
N LYS A 163 13.80 -9.78 24.60
CA LYS A 163 14.19 -8.42 24.99
C LYS A 163 15.55 -8.04 24.40
N GLN A 164 16.57 -8.90 24.51
CA GLN A 164 17.90 -8.65 23.96
C GLN A 164 17.91 -8.58 22.43
N ALA A 165 17.15 -9.46 21.77
CA ALA A 165 17.02 -9.48 20.32
C ALA A 165 16.11 -8.38 19.76
N GLY A 166 15.39 -7.63 20.60
CA GLY A 166 14.42 -6.62 20.16
C GLY A 166 13.24 -7.19 19.33
N ILE A 167 12.79 -8.40 19.72
CA ILE A 167 11.70 -9.12 19.04
C ILE A 167 10.59 -9.51 20.02
N SER A 168 9.41 -9.88 19.49
CA SER A 168 8.33 -10.33 20.37
C SER A 168 8.60 -11.69 21.00
N PRO A 169 8.23 -11.92 22.27
CA PRO A 169 8.32 -13.24 22.92
C PRO A 169 7.63 -14.35 22.14
N SER A 170 6.53 -14.04 21.45
CA SER A 170 5.82 -14.99 20.60
C SER A 170 6.65 -15.48 19.41
N THR A 171 7.54 -14.62 18.86
CA THR A 171 8.47 -15.03 17.78
C THR A 171 9.51 -16.02 18.30
N VAL A 172 10.06 -15.79 19.51
CA VAL A 172 10.99 -16.72 20.14
C VAL A 172 10.29 -18.04 20.45
N THR A 173 9.06 -17.99 20.96
CA THR A 173 8.28 -19.20 21.27
C THR A 173 7.97 -20.01 19.99
N ALA A 174 7.62 -19.35 18.88
CA ALA A 174 7.44 -20.00 17.59
C ALA A 174 8.74 -20.66 17.11
N ALA A 175 9.87 -19.97 17.21
CA ALA A 175 11.17 -20.53 16.86
C ALA A 175 11.53 -21.75 17.74
N CYS A 176 11.29 -21.70 19.07
CA CYS A 176 11.51 -22.84 19.95
C CYS A 176 10.60 -24.05 19.66
N ARG A 177 9.46 -23.84 19.00
CA ARG A 177 8.56 -24.91 18.54
C ARG A 177 8.94 -25.46 17.16
N GLY A 178 10.05 -24.99 16.56
CA GLY A 178 10.41 -25.37 15.20
C GLY A 178 9.57 -24.67 14.10
N GLU A 179 8.76 -23.69 14.48
CA GLU A 179 7.89 -22.98 13.55
C GLU A 179 8.70 -21.98 12.70
N LYS A 180 8.21 -21.74 11.50
CA LYS A 180 8.81 -20.82 10.54
C LYS A 180 8.72 -19.36 11.03
N ILE A 181 9.87 -18.68 11.10
CA ILE A 181 9.98 -17.26 11.44
C ILE A 181 10.60 -16.47 10.29
N ARG A 182 10.52 -15.14 10.32
CA ARG A 182 11.20 -14.30 9.33
C ARG A 182 12.72 -14.35 9.50
N PHE A 183 13.47 -14.46 8.40
CA PHE A 183 14.93 -14.58 8.43
C PHE A 183 15.61 -13.43 9.21
N LYS A 184 15.16 -12.18 9.03
CA LYS A 184 15.65 -11.04 9.81
C LYS A 184 15.49 -11.24 11.33
N LYS A 185 14.44 -11.93 11.77
CA LYS A 185 14.23 -12.28 13.18
C LYS A 185 15.15 -13.42 13.61
N ALA A 186 15.41 -14.36 12.72
CA ALA A 186 16.41 -15.42 12.96
C ALA A 186 17.83 -14.86 13.09
N GLU A 187 18.18 -13.85 12.28
CA GLU A 187 19.46 -13.13 12.42
C GLU A 187 19.57 -12.43 13.78
N GLN A 188 18.50 -11.76 14.23
CA GLN A 188 18.47 -11.12 15.54
C GLN A 188 18.62 -12.12 16.70
N ILE A 189 17.97 -13.29 16.62
CA ILE A 189 18.14 -14.39 17.59
C ILE A 189 19.58 -14.91 17.55
N ALA A 190 20.12 -15.16 16.37
CA ALA A 190 21.44 -15.70 16.18
C ALA A 190 22.55 -14.76 16.71
N ALA A 191 22.37 -13.45 16.52
CA ALA A 191 23.29 -12.43 17.03
C ALA A 191 23.37 -12.45 18.57
N VAL A 192 22.24 -12.59 19.27
CA VAL A 192 22.24 -12.70 20.75
C VAL A 192 22.89 -13.98 21.23
N LEU A 193 22.76 -15.07 20.46
CA LEU A 193 23.37 -16.37 20.80
C LEU A 193 24.82 -16.50 20.31
N ASP A 194 25.41 -15.43 19.78
CA ASP A 194 26.77 -15.37 19.20
C ASP A 194 27.03 -16.50 18.18
N LYS A 195 26.03 -16.76 17.34
CA LYS A 195 26.09 -17.78 16.28
C LYS A 195 25.64 -17.20 14.94
N LYS A 196 26.17 -17.75 13.84
CA LYS A 196 25.66 -17.39 12.50
C LYS A 196 24.25 -17.95 12.31
N ALA A 197 23.33 -17.12 11.79
CA ALA A 197 21.94 -17.52 11.55
C ALA A 197 21.84 -18.80 10.70
N THR A 198 22.73 -19.00 9.74
CA THR A 198 22.79 -20.19 8.88
C THR A 198 23.19 -21.48 9.62
N LYS A 199 23.81 -21.39 10.81
CA LYS A 199 24.07 -22.55 11.66
C LYS A 199 22.85 -22.99 12.46
N LEU A 200 22.01 -22.03 12.87
CA LEU A 200 20.83 -22.28 13.69
C LEU A 200 19.56 -22.52 12.88
N PHE A 201 19.50 -21.96 11.66
CA PHE A 201 18.30 -21.97 10.84
C PHE A 201 18.57 -22.41 9.40
N THR A 202 17.60 -23.11 8.81
CA THR A 202 17.50 -23.31 7.36
C THR A 202 16.81 -22.09 6.76
N VAL A 203 17.44 -21.44 5.79
CA VAL A 203 16.83 -20.30 5.08
C VAL A 203 15.99 -20.82 3.94
N GLU A 204 14.68 -20.59 4.01
CA GLU A 204 13.79 -20.83 2.89
C GLU A 204 13.66 -19.56 2.05
N ARG A 205 14.20 -19.60 0.84
CA ARG A 205 13.98 -18.52 -0.13
C ARG A 205 12.54 -18.56 -0.62
N ASN A 206 11.90 -17.42 -0.57
CA ASN A 206 10.58 -17.30 -1.18
C ASN A 206 10.76 -17.14 -2.69
N GLU A 207 10.62 -18.22 -3.43
CA GLU A 207 10.72 -18.24 -4.90
C GLU A 207 9.50 -17.62 -5.61
N SER A 208 8.51 -17.12 -4.86
CA SER A 208 7.33 -16.54 -5.48
C SER A 208 7.68 -15.24 -6.22
N LYS A 209 7.11 -15.10 -7.41
CA LYS A 209 7.21 -13.89 -8.24
C LYS A 209 6.40 -12.73 -7.63
N LEU A 210 6.77 -11.50 -7.96
CA LEU A 210 5.89 -10.37 -7.69
C LEU A 210 4.65 -10.45 -8.59
N SER A 211 3.49 -10.08 -8.05
CA SER A 211 2.28 -10.03 -8.87
C SER A 211 2.39 -8.90 -9.91
N PRO A 212 1.78 -9.06 -11.10
CA PRO A 212 1.71 -7.99 -12.10
C PRO A 212 1.17 -6.68 -11.51
N LYS A 213 0.20 -6.77 -10.59
CA LYS A 213 -0.34 -5.61 -9.87
C LYS A 213 0.73 -4.89 -9.03
N THR A 214 1.60 -5.63 -8.34
CA THR A 214 2.69 -5.03 -7.56
C THR A 214 3.69 -4.33 -8.47
N ILE A 215 4.03 -4.89 -9.62
CA ILE A 215 4.93 -4.26 -10.61
C ILE A 215 4.29 -2.99 -11.18
N LEU A 216 2.97 -3.01 -11.42
CA LEU A 216 2.23 -1.83 -11.84
C LEU A 216 2.26 -0.70 -10.79
N GLU A 217 2.30 -1.01 -9.49
CA GLU A 217 2.46 0.03 -8.45
C GLU A 217 3.87 0.66 -8.49
N TYR A 218 4.93 -0.10 -8.78
CA TYR A 218 6.25 0.47 -9.07
C TYR A 218 6.23 1.41 -10.27
N HIS A 219 5.58 0.98 -11.35
CA HIS A 219 5.41 1.83 -12.54
C HIS A 219 4.66 3.12 -12.22
N ARG A 220 3.55 3.06 -11.49
CA ARG A 220 2.76 4.23 -11.08
C ARG A 220 3.57 5.21 -10.24
N PHE A 221 4.39 4.70 -9.33
CA PHE A 221 5.29 5.54 -8.55
C PHE A 221 6.34 6.22 -9.43
N LEU A 222 7.05 5.46 -10.28
CA LEU A 222 8.04 6.00 -11.19
C LEU A 222 7.42 6.99 -12.19
N HIS A 223 6.22 6.70 -12.70
CA HIS A 223 5.48 7.63 -13.53
C HIS A 223 5.19 8.96 -12.80
N THR A 224 4.77 8.88 -11.53
CA THR A 224 4.52 10.08 -10.71
C THR A 224 5.79 10.88 -10.45
N VAL A 225 6.91 10.22 -10.24
CA VAL A 225 8.23 10.87 -10.05
C VAL A 225 8.68 11.56 -11.33
N LEU A 226 8.60 10.87 -12.46
CA LEU A 226 9.04 11.40 -13.75
C LEU A 226 8.08 12.45 -14.33
N ASP A 227 6.79 12.39 -14.01
CA ASP A 227 5.82 13.44 -14.31
C ASP A 227 6.16 14.76 -13.57
N GLN A 228 6.63 14.64 -12.33
CA GLN A 228 7.14 15.80 -11.60
C GLN A 228 8.43 16.34 -12.23
N ALA A 229 9.36 15.48 -12.66
CA ALA A 229 10.59 15.88 -13.32
C ALA A 229 10.34 16.58 -14.68
N GLU A 230 9.33 16.13 -15.41
CA GLU A 230 8.90 16.78 -16.66
C GLU A 230 8.27 18.15 -16.37
N LYS A 231 7.41 18.28 -15.35
CA LYS A 231 6.84 19.57 -14.93
C LYS A 231 7.87 20.57 -14.42
N GLU A 232 8.91 20.09 -13.76
CA GLU A 232 10.05 20.89 -13.31
C GLU A 232 11.07 21.13 -14.43
N MET A 233 10.76 20.69 -15.65
CA MET A 233 11.62 20.81 -16.84
C MET A 233 13.02 20.18 -16.68
N ILE A 234 13.14 19.22 -15.77
CA ILE A 234 14.39 18.46 -15.55
C ILE A 234 14.63 17.45 -16.66
N VAL A 235 13.54 16.87 -17.20
CA VAL A 235 13.59 15.96 -18.34
C VAL A 235 12.60 16.40 -19.41
N PRO A 236 12.90 16.16 -20.70
CA PRO A 236 12.05 16.63 -21.80
C PRO A 236 10.76 15.82 -21.96
N TYR A 237 10.67 14.67 -21.33
CA TYR A 237 9.49 13.79 -21.34
C TYR A 237 9.55 12.78 -20.22
N ASN A 238 8.38 12.29 -19.80
CA ASN A 238 8.27 11.21 -18.84
C ASN A 238 8.57 9.85 -19.49
N ALA A 239 9.73 9.26 -19.17
CA ALA A 239 10.13 7.96 -19.71
C ALA A 239 9.17 6.81 -19.32
N ALA A 240 8.48 6.93 -18.20
CA ALA A 240 7.51 5.92 -17.78
C ALA A 240 6.25 5.92 -18.65
N SER A 241 5.85 7.07 -19.23
CA SER A 241 4.70 7.12 -20.15
C SER A 241 4.91 6.28 -21.42
N LYS A 242 6.18 6.03 -21.80
CA LYS A 242 6.55 5.22 -22.96
C LYS A 242 7.01 3.81 -22.59
N ALA A 243 7.06 3.47 -21.30
CA ALA A 243 7.42 2.14 -20.82
C ALA A 243 6.20 1.20 -20.84
N MET A 244 6.45 -0.11 -20.88
CA MET A 244 5.42 -1.16 -20.96
C MET A 244 5.36 -1.97 -19.66
N PRO A 245 4.59 -1.55 -18.66
CA PRO A 245 4.36 -2.36 -17.48
C PRO A 245 3.52 -3.60 -17.81
N PRO A 246 3.60 -4.67 -17.00
CA PRO A 246 2.80 -5.87 -17.23
C PRO A 246 1.30 -5.56 -17.14
N LYS A 247 0.53 -6.13 -18.07
CA LYS A 247 -0.94 -6.04 -18.03
C LYS A 247 -1.47 -6.77 -16.81
N THR A 248 -2.45 -6.17 -16.15
CA THR A 248 -3.18 -6.78 -15.05
C THR A 248 -4.57 -7.16 -15.55
N GLN A 249 -4.97 -8.40 -15.31
CA GLN A 249 -6.35 -8.79 -15.53
C GLN A 249 -7.19 -8.36 -14.33
N PRO A 250 -8.35 -7.73 -14.54
CA PRO A 250 -9.32 -7.49 -13.47
C PRO A 250 -9.67 -8.84 -12.83
N LYS A 251 -9.60 -8.94 -11.51
CA LYS A 251 -10.15 -10.08 -10.79
C LYS A 251 -11.54 -9.69 -10.33
N GLU A 252 -12.50 -10.58 -10.56
CA GLU A 252 -13.82 -10.42 -9.98
C GLU A 252 -13.72 -10.27 -8.47
N PRO A 253 -14.50 -9.36 -7.87
CA PRO A 253 -14.54 -9.19 -6.43
C PRO A 253 -14.98 -10.50 -5.77
N ASN A 254 -14.23 -10.97 -4.79
CA ASN A 254 -14.67 -12.10 -3.99
C ASN A 254 -15.82 -11.66 -3.07
N TYR A 255 -16.96 -12.32 -3.14
CA TYR A 255 -18.11 -12.11 -2.28
C TYR A 255 -18.66 -13.46 -1.80
N PHE A 256 -19.41 -13.46 -0.71
CA PHE A 256 -20.01 -14.66 -0.14
C PHE A 256 -21.44 -14.83 -0.63
N GLN A 257 -21.82 -16.08 -0.90
CA GLN A 257 -23.22 -16.44 -1.11
C GLN A 257 -23.99 -16.36 0.21
N PRO A 258 -25.32 -16.20 0.19
CA PRO A 258 -26.14 -16.12 1.40
C PRO A 258 -25.91 -17.30 2.36
N GLU A 259 -25.78 -18.53 1.85
CA GLU A 259 -25.55 -19.75 2.61
C GLU A 259 -24.22 -19.68 3.37
N GLN A 260 -23.16 -19.19 2.72
CA GLN A 260 -21.85 -19.00 3.34
C GLN A 260 -21.87 -17.95 4.46
N ILE A 261 -22.73 -16.92 4.32
CA ILE A 261 -22.92 -15.93 5.39
C ILE A 261 -23.63 -16.58 6.57
N MET A 262 -24.60 -17.47 6.35
CA MET A 262 -25.27 -18.22 7.41
C MET A 262 -24.28 -19.11 8.17
N ASP A 263 -23.45 -19.87 7.46
CA ASP A 263 -22.39 -20.70 8.07
C ASP A 263 -21.41 -19.86 8.92
N ILE A 264 -21.04 -18.66 8.41
CA ILE A 264 -20.17 -17.73 9.15
C ILE A 264 -20.86 -17.21 10.41
N LEU A 265 -22.14 -16.86 10.34
CA LEU A 265 -22.91 -16.37 11.50
C LEU A 265 -23.09 -17.46 12.55
N GLU A 266 -23.38 -18.69 12.16
CA GLU A 266 -23.50 -19.84 13.07
C GLU A 266 -22.15 -20.12 13.76
N ALA A 267 -21.06 -20.16 13.02
CA ALA A 267 -19.73 -20.35 13.59
C ALA A 267 -19.32 -19.22 14.58
N LEU A 268 -19.80 -18.01 14.37
CA LEU A 268 -19.56 -16.86 15.24
C LEU A 268 -20.20 -17.02 16.62
N GLU A 269 -21.25 -17.81 16.77
CA GLU A 269 -21.93 -17.99 18.06
C GLU A 269 -21.03 -18.54 19.15
N SER A 270 -20.02 -19.34 18.78
CA SER A 270 -19.02 -19.91 19.70
C SER A 270 -17.83 -18.98 19.98
N GLU A 271 -17.75 -17.83 19.34
CA GLU A 271 -16.61 -16.92 19.43
C GLU A 271 -16.83 -15.80 20.47
N PRO A 272 -15.73 -15.19 21.00
CA PRO A 272 -15.85 -14.11 21.97
C PRO A 272 -16.69 -12.94 21.44
N ILE A 273 -17.56 -12.39 22.29
CA ILE A 273 -18.55 -11.36 21.97
C ILE A 273 -17.97 -10.17 21.19
N LYS A 274 -16.76 -9.73 21.51
CA LYS A 274 -16.04 -8.67 20.79
C LYS A 274 -15.92 -8.99 19.29
N TRP A 275 -15.47 -10.19 18.94
CA TRP A 275 -15.25 -10.60 17.57
C TRP A 275 -16.54 -10.93 16.81
N ARG A 276 -17.53 -11.48 17.52
CA ARG A 276 -18.90 -11.63 17.00
C ARG A 276 -19.43 -10.27 16.56
N THR A 277 -19.37 -9.27 17.45
CA THR A 277 -19.88 -7.91 17.18
C THR A 277 -19.13 -7.23 16.02
N ILE A 278 -17.80 -7.31 15.98
CA ILE A 278 -17.00 -6.76 14.88
C ILE A 278 -17.40 -7.37 13.54
N THR A 279 -17.47 -8.72 13.48
CA THR A 279 -17.76 -9.43 12.23
C THR A 279 -19.20 -9.21 11.79
N HIS A 280 -20.15 -9.24 12.73
CA HIS A 280 -21.55 -8.93 12.45
C HIS A 280 -21.73 -7.51 11.88
N LEU A 281 -21.06 -6.51 12.44
CA LEU A 281 -21.08 -5.16 11.90
C LEU A 281 -20.47 -5.08 10.49
N LEU A 282 -19.40 -5.82 10.19
CA LEU A 282 -18.84 -5.89 8.84
C LEU A 282 -19.86 -6.46 7.84
N ILE A 283 -20.56 -7.53 8.22
CA ILE A 283 -21.58 -8.20 7.40
C ILE A 283 -22.76 -7.27 7.13
N VAL A 284 -23.25 -6.59 8.16
CA VAL A 284 -24.49 -5.80 8.08
C VAL A 284 -24.25 -4.42 7.43
N THR A 285 -23.13 -3.78 7.72
CA THR A 285 -22.88 -2.40 7.27
C THR A 285 -22.10 -2.30 5.96
N GLY A 286 -21.30 -3.30 5.63
CA GLY A 286 -20.33 -3.25 4.52
C GLY A 286 -19.24 -2.19 4.72
N CYS A 287 -19.01 -1.73 5.95
CA CYS A 287 -17.99 -0.73 6.26
C CYS A 287 -16.57 -1.26 6.03
N ARG A 288 -15.64 -0.36 5.76
CA ARG A 288 -14.22 -0.71 5.71
C ARG A 288 -13.73 -1.06 7.12
N ARG A 289 -12.76 -1.97 7.22
CA ARG A 289 -12.21 -2.41 8.52
C ARG A 289 -11.75 -1.25 9.42
N GLY A 290 -11.13 -0.22 8.83
CA GLY A 290 -10.71 0.97 9.57
C GLY A 290 -11.87 1.85 10.05
N GLU A 291 -12.98 1.86 9.32
CA GLU A 291 -14.21 2.55 9.70
C GLU A 291 -14.85 1.84 10.91
N ILE A 292 -14.97 0.49 10.88
CA ILE A 292 -15.48 -0.29 12.02
C ILE A 292 -14.63 -0.03 13.28
N MET A 293 -13.30 -0.06 13.17
CA MET A 293 -12.42 0.20 14.31
C MET A 293 -12.44 1.66 14.77
N GLY A 294 -12.86 2.58 13.92
CA GLY A 294 -13.00 4.01 14.22
C GLY A 294 -14.33 4.39 14.87
N ILE A 295 -15.26 3.45 15.05
CA ILE A 295 -16.56 3.73 15.68
C ILE A 295 -16.35 4.09 17.15
N LYS A 296 -16.92 5.21 17.58
CA LYS A 296 -16.98 5.62 18.99
C LYS A 296 -18.38 5.42 19.56
N TRP A 297 -18.49 5.18 20.87
CA TRP A 297 -19.78 5.00 21.52
C TRP A 297 -20.74 6.17 21.33
N GLU A 298 -20.23 7.38 21.30
CA GLU A 298 -21.01 8.63 21.05
C GLU A 298 -21.61 8.69 19.62
N LYS A 299 -21.11 7.88 18.69
CA LYS A 299 -21.61 7.80 17.31
C LYS A 299 -22.59 6.67 17.07
N LEU A 300 -22.88 5.89 18.12
CA LEU A 300 -23.85 4.81 18.12
C LEU A 300 -25.14 5.27 18.79
N ASP A 301 -26.20 5.41 18.03
CA ASP A 301 -27.55 5.63 18.51
C ASP A 301 -28.27 4.28 18.59
N LEU A 302 -28.21 3.66 19.78
CA LEU A 302 -28.81 2.35 20.04
C LEU A 302 -30.34 2.38 20.08
N GLU A 303 -30.94 3.54 20.32
CA GLU A 303 -32.39 3.70 20.39
C GLU A 303 -32.98 3.87 19.00
N ASN A 304 -32.43 4.77 18.18
CA ASN A 304 -32.83 4.96 16.79
C ASN A 304 -32.16 3.97 15.82
N ARG A 305 -31.37 3.02 16.34
CA ARG A 305 -30.72 1.94 15.59
C ARG A 305 -29.86 2.46 14.42
N LYS A 306 -28.99 3.45 14.70
CA LYS A 306 -28.12 4.07 13.70
C LYS A 306 -26.68 4.12 14.17
N VAL A 307 -25.77 4.01 13.23
CA VAL A 307 -24.35 4.29 13.43
C VAL A 307 -23.89 5.37 12.48
N ARG A 308 -23.18 6.36 13.01
CA ARG A 308 -22.53 7.41 12.21
C ARG A 308 -21.07 7.02 11.93
N ILE A 309 -20.72 6.98 10.65
CA ILE A 309 -19.36 6.69 10.17
C ILE A 309 -18.75 7.99 9.69
N ASP A 310 -17.80 8.53 10.42
CA ASP A 310 -17.09 9.78 10.13
C ASP A 310 -15.57 9.69 10.34
N THR A 311 -15.10 8.59 10.91
CA THR A 311 -13.70 8.38 11.30
C THR A 311 -13.20 7.04 10.80
N THR A 312 -11.92 6.99 10.46
CA THR A 312 -11.23 5.75 10.07
C THR A 312 -9.93 5.61 10.86
N LEU A 313 -9.74 4.51 11.57
CA LEU A 313 -8.46 4.18 12.17
C LEU A 313 -7.51 3.59 11.13
N ILE A 314 -6.27 4.03 11.17
CA ILE A 314 -5.17 3.54 10.33
C ILE A 314 -4.01 3.16 11.24
N TYR A 315 -3.30 2.11 10.87
CA TYR A 315 -2.04 1.73 11.49
C TYR A 315 -0.89 1.88 10.49
N THR A 316 0.19 2.49 10.93
CA THR A 316 1.49 2.45 10.25
C THR A 316 2.60 2.16 11.26
N PRO A 317 3.70 1.48 10.85
CA PRO A 317 4.80 1.21 11.77
C PRO A 317 5.44 2.46 12.37
N ALA A 318 5.46 3.57 11.62
CA ALA A 318 6.07 4.82 12.03
C ALA A 318 5.25 5.62 13.05
N ARG A 319 3.89 5.60 12.94
CA ARG A 319 2.98 6.40 13.78
C ARG A 319 2.12 5.59 14.73
N GLY A 320 2.13 4.26 14.61
CA GLY A 320 1.18 3.41 15.33
C GLY A 320 -0.24 3.57 14.79
N ILE A 321 -1.23 3.53 15.70
CA ILE A 321 -2.66 3.69 15.38
C ILE A 321 -3.01 5.18 15.49
N PHE A 322 -3.66 5.72 14.48
CA PHE A 322 -4.12 7.11 14.47
C PHE A 322 -5.42 7.27 13.68
N GLU A 323 -6.15 8.33 14.00
CA GLU A 323 -7.35 8.70 13.24
C GLU A 323 -6.96 9.35 11.91
N ASN A 324 -7.67 8.96 10.87
CA ASN A 324 -7.64 9.66 9.60
C ASN A 324 -9.08 10.07 9.28
N PRO A 325 -9.38 11.38 9.21
CA PRO A 325 -10.71 11.80 8.83
C PRO A 325 -11.05 11.21 7.47
N THR A 326 -12.28 10.75 7.31
CA THR A 326 -12.77 10.26 6.01
C THR A 326 -12.55 11.37 5.00
N LYS A 327 -11.88 11.04 3.87
CA LYS A 327 -11.65 12.02 2.81
C LYS A 327 -12.99 12.56 2.35
N THR A 328 -13.14 13.90 2.37
CA THR A 328 -14.26 14.63 1.78
C THR A 328 -15.63 14.10 2.14
N CYS A 329 -16.30 14.73 3.11
CA CYS A 329 -17.79 14.71 3.27
C CYS A 329 -18.51 13.35 3.28
N ASP A 330 -17.81 12.22 3.39
CA ASP A 330 -18.42 10.88 3.42
C ASP A 330 -18.89 10.48 4.83
N VAL A 331 -19.32 11.48 5.60
CA VAL A 331 -20.09 11.23 6.82
C VAL A 331 -21.42 10.62 6.40
N ARG A 332 -21.65 9.39 6.84
CA ARG A 332 -22.89 8.67 6.56
C ARG A 332 -23.44 8.04 7.80
N GLN A 333 -24.76 7.94 7.83
CA GLN A 333 -25.49 7.18 8.84
C GLN A 333 -25.98 5.89 8.23
N ILE A 334 -25.83 4.79 8.96
CA ILE A 334 -26.25 3.45 8.54
C ILE A 334 -27.25 2.95 9.58
N ALA A 335 -28.42 2.56 9.12
CA ALA A 335 -29.42 1.89 9.97
C ALA A 335 -28.95 0.46 10.27
N LEU A 336 -29.14 0.03 11.51
CA LEU A 336 -28.76 -1.27 12.03
C LEU A 336 -30.02 -2.11 12.32
N PRO A 337 -30.01 -3.42 12.02
CA PRO A 337 -31.07 -4.35 12.41
C PRO A 337 -31.20 -4.46 13.94
N ALA A 338 -32.36 -4.89 14.41
CA ALA A 338 -32.63 -5.05 15.84
C ALA A 338 -31.66 -6.06 16.51
N GLU A 339 -31.35 -7.14 15.82
CA GLU A 339 -30.41 -8.18 16.24
C GLU A 339 -29.01 -7.61 16.48
N THR A 340 -28.56 -6.70 15.59
CA THR A 340 -27.29 -6.01 15.75
C THR A 340 -27.28 -5.12 16.99
N ILE A 341 -28.39 -4.46 17.30
CA ILE A 341 -28.52 -3.64 18.50
C ILE A 341 -28.49 -4.50 19.76
N ALA A 342 -29.15 -5.64 19.75
CA ALA A 342 -29.12 -6.61 20.87
C ALA A 342 -27.66 -7.05 21.15
N LEU A 343 -26.92 -7.42 20.08
CA LEU A 343 -25.52 -7.81 20.16
C LEU A 343 -24.62 -6.68 20.67
N LEU A 344 -24.85 -5.45 20.21
CA LEU A 344 -24.11 -4.27 20.67
C LEU A 344 -24.37 -3.95 22.14
N ARG A 345 -25.61 -4.15 22.64
CA ARG A 345 -25.94 -3.98 24.07
C ARG A 345 -25.27 -5.04 24.92
N GLU A 346 -25.23 -6.31 24.46
CA GLU A 346 -24.51 -7.39 25.11
C GLU A 346 -23.00 -7.10 25.17
N TYR A 347 -22.41 -6.69 24.04
CA TYR A 347 -21.01 -6.31 23.99
C TYR A 347 -20.69 -5.11 24.90
N ARG A 348 -21.59 -4.12 25.00
CA ARG A 348 -21.42 -2.97 25.90
C ARG A 348 -21.32 -3.38 27.36
N ARG A 349 -22.08 -4.39 27.79
CA ARG A 349 -21.96 -4.95 29.15
C ARG A 349 -20.57 -5.52 29.37
N SER A 350 -20.12 -6.39 28.47
CA SER A 350 -18.78 -6.98 28.55
C SER A 350 -17.66 -5.92 28.49
N TYR A 351 -17.84 -4.85 27.69
CA TYR A 351 -16.92 -3.70 27.65
C TYR A 351 -16.85 -2.98 29.00
N LEU A 352 -17.97 -2.72 29.65
CA LEU A 352 -18.03 -2.06 30.96
C LEU A 352 -17.41 -2.93 32.06
N GLU A 353 -17.65 -4.23 32.05
CA GLU A 353 -17.03 -5.21 32.96
C GLU A 353 -15.49 -5.19 32.80
N LEU A 354 -15.01 -5.22 31.57
CA LEU A 354 -13.59 -5.13 31.27
C LEU A 354 -12.97 -3.79 31.74
N LYS A 355 -13.70 -2.69 31.58
CA LYS A 355 -13.29 -1.37 32.07
C LYS A 355 -13.16 -1.35 33.58
N LEU A 356 -14.15 -1.87 34.29
CA LEU A 356 -14.15 -1.97 35.76
C LEU A 356 -12.99 -2.86 36.26
N ALA A 357 -12.77 -3.99 35.63
CA ALA A 357 -11.69 -4.92 36.01
C ALA A 357 -10.27 -4.30 35.82
N ASN A 358 -10.11 -3.36 34.93
CA ASN A 358 -8.83 -2.69 34.70
C ASN A 358 -8.60 -1.47 35.62
N GLY A 359 -9.65 -0.87 36.20
CA GLY A 359 -9.52 0.28 37.09
C GLY A 359 -8.63 1.37 36.52
N ASP A 360 -7.63 1.80 37.27
CA ASP A 360 -6.71 2.90 36.89
C ASP A 360 -5.83 2.60 35.68
N ARG A 361 -5.72 1.33 35.26
CA ARG A 361 -4.98 0.94 34.05
C ARG A 361 -5.78 1.17 32.77
N TRP A 362 -7.07 1.44 32.88
CA TRP A 362 -7.94 1.70 31.76
C TRP A 362 -7.64 3.06 31.11
N GLN A 363 -7.48 3.05 29.80
CA GLN A 363 -7.35 4.27 29.01
C GLN A 363 -8.68 4.57 28.30
N GLU A 364 -9.36 5.65 28.74
CA GLU A 364 -10.61 6.05 28.13
C GLU A 364 -10.37 6.72 26.77
N THR A 365 -10.78 6.06 25.72
CA THR A 365 -10.58 6.54 24.33
C THR A 365 -11.89 6.74 23.58
N GLY A 366 -13.01 6.29 24.18
CA GLY A 366 -14.34 6.39 23.57
C GLY A 366 -14.61 5.45 22.41
N TYR A 367 -13.62 4.68 21.92
CA TYR A 367 -13.85 3.71 20.86
C TYR A 367 -14.68 2.52 21.33
N VAL A 368 -15.50 1.99 20.41
CA VAL A 368 -16.29 0.78 20.67
C VAL A 368 -15.36 -0.43 20.79
N PHE A 369 -14.41 -0.58 19.89
CA PHE A 369 -13.51 -1.74 19.84
C PHE A 369 -12.11 -1.39 20.32
N VAL A 370 -11.80 -1.87 21.51
CA VAL A 370 -10.58 -1.57 22.23
C VAL A 370 -9.81 -2.85 22.62
N ARG A 371 -8.54 -2.65 22.93
CA ARG A 371 -7.71 -3.64 23.60
C ARG A 371 -8.16 -3.81 25.07
N ASP A 372 -7.57 -4.77 25.73
CA ASP A 372 -7.94 -5.08 27.13
C ASP A 372 -7.62 -3.94 28.11
N ASP A 373 -6.76 -3.00 27.72
CA ASP A 373 -6.39 -1.79 28.47
C ASP A 373 -7.15 -0.52 28.03
N GLY A 374 -8.16 -0.62 27.18
CA GLY A 374 -8.93 0.52 26.66
C GLY A 374 -8.32 1.24 25.47
N ARG A 375 -7.08 0.93 25.08
CA ARG A 375 -6.44 1.53 23.88
C ARG A 375 -7.09 1.05 22.58
N PRO A 376 -7.06 1.84 21.51
CA PRO A 376 -7.60 1.46 20.22
C PRO A 376 -6.97 0.17 19.70
N MET A 377 -7.77 -0.68 19.04
CA MET A 377 -7.28 -1.87 18.35
C MET A 377 -6.75 -1.52 16.95
N SER A 378 -5.69 -2.20 16.53
CA SER A 378 -5.21 -2.07 15.15
C SER A 378 -6.27 -2.60 14.17
N PRO A 379 -6.61 -1.86 13.10
CA PRO A 379 -7.51 -2.36 12.06
C PRO A 379 -7.02 -3.64 11.38
N ASP A 380 -5.70 -3.90 11.38
CA ASP A 380 -5.11 -5.11 10.80
C ASP A 380 -5.45 -6.38 11.61
N SER A 381 -5.80 -6.23 12.91
CA SER A 381 -6.18 -7.35 13.77
C SER A 381 -7.43 -8.09 13.28
N ILE A 382 -8.37 -7.38 12.62
CA ILE A 382 -9.57 -8.00 12.04
C ILE A 382 -9.19 -9.07 11.01
N GLY A 383 -8.35 -8.72 10.04
CA GLY A 383 -7.93 -9.66 8.99
C GLY A 383 -7.17 -10.86 9.55
N GLN A 384 -6.32 -10.63 10.55
CA GLN A 384 -5.58 -11.71 11.21
C GLN A 384 -6.50 -12.64 12.01
N TRP A 385 -7.49 -12.07 12.68
CA TRP A 385 -8.45 -12.86 13.44
C TRP A 385 -9.37 -13.66 12.51
N LEU A 386 -9.94 -13.04 11.47
CA LEU A 386 -10.78 -13.71 10.49
C LEU A 386 -10.06 -14.85 9.76
N ALA A 387 -8.77 -14.70 9.44
CA ALA A 387 -8.00 -15.78 8.85
C ALA A 387 -7.82 -16.99 9.79
N ARG A 388 -7.67 -16.74 11.11
CA ARG A 388 -7.62 -17.80 12.11
C ARG A 388 -8.98 -18.41 12.37
N PHE A 389 -10.03 -17.59 12.42
CA PHE A 389 -11.41 -18.01 12.59
C PHE A 389 -11.84 -18.93 11.44
N SER A 390 -11.67 -18.52 10.19
CA SER A 390 -12.03 -19.36 9.04
C SER A 390 -11.29 -20.71 9.04
N LYS A 391 -10.00 -20.73 9.44
CA LYS A 391 -9.26 -21.98 9.57
C LYS A 391 -9.78 -22.89 10.69
N ARG A 392 -10.17 -22.32 11.85
CA ARG A 392 -10.70 -23.12 12.99
C ARG A 392 -12.03 -23.80 12.65
N HIS A 393 -12.88 -23.09 11.90
CA HIS A 393 -14.22 -23.56 11.58
C HIS A 393 -14.35 -24.19 10.18
N GLY A 394 -13.23 -24.44 9.48
CA GLY A 394 -13.27 -25.05 8.15
C GLY A 394 -13.95 -24.18 7.07
N LEU A 395 -14.08 -22.86 7.32
CA LEU A 395 -14.74 -21.92 6.41
C LEU A 395 -13.80 -21.46 5.29
N PRO A 396 -14.33 -20.98 4.16
CA PRO A 396 -13.54 -20.32 3.13
C PRO A 396 -12.74 -19.15 3.71
N HIS A 397 -11.62 -18.79 3.05
CA HIS A 397 -10.81 -17.67 3.52
C HIS A 397 -11.61 -16.35 3.54
N ILE A 398 -11.75 -15.76 4.71
CA ILE A 398 -12.54 -14.56 4.93
C ILE A 398 -11.63 -13.33 4.88
N ASN A 399 -11.89 -12.46 3.89
CA ASN A 399 -11.31 -11.14 3.80
C ASN A 399 -12.38 -10.09 4.21
N PRO A 400 -12.08 -9.13 5.10
CA PRO A 400 -13.04 -8.07 5.47
C PRO A 400 -13.68 -7.34 4.28
N HIS A 401 -12.98 -7.17 3.17
CA HIS A 401 -13.54 -6.56 1.97
C HIS A 401 -14.56 -7.45 1.25
N ALA A 402 -14.50 -8.77 1.41
CA ALA A 402 -15.47 -9.67 0.83
C ALA A 402 -16.88 -9.43 1.40
N PHE A 403 -17.01 -9.14 2.70
CA PHE A 403 -18.29 -8.74 3.30
C PHE A 403 -18.88 -7.49 2.65
N ARG A 404 -18.05 -6.50 2.38
CA ARG A 404 -18.47 -5.28 1.68
C ARG A 404 -18.96 -5.57 0.27
N HIS A 405 -18.28 -6.45 -0.45
CA HIS A 405 -18.73 -6.90 -1.78
C HIS A 405 -20.04 -7.68 -1.68
N THR A 406 -20.18 -8.55 -0.67
CA THR A 406 -21.42 -9.27 -0.40
C THR A 406 -22.60 -8.32 -0.16
N VAL A 407 -22.44 -7.32 0.72
CA VAL A 407 -23.49 -6.32 0.99
C VAL A 407 -23.90 -5.59 -0.29
N ALA A 408 -22.94 -5.16 -1.11
CA ALA A 408 -23.24 -4.51 -2.38
C ALA A 408 -24.02 -5.44 -3.32
N THR A 409 -23.53 -6.66 -3.52
CA THR A 409 -24.15 -7.66 -4.40
C THR A 409 -25.57 -8.01 -3.95
N VAL A 410 -25.75 -8.24 -2.64
CA VAL A 410 -27.08 -8.54 -2.08
C VAL A 410 -28.05 -7.39 -2.28
N LEU A 411 -27.65 -6.15 -2.01
CA LEU A 411 -28.51 -4.97 -2.19
C LEU A 411 -28.89 -4.74 -3.65
N ILE A 412 -27.93 -4.86 -4.58
CA ILE A 412 -28.17 -4.69 -6.02
C ILE A 412 -29.12 -5.80 -6.53
N ASN A 413 -28.88 -7.07 -6.16
CA ASN A 413 -29.71 -8.20 -6.57
C ASN A 413 -31.16 -8.10 -6.04
N ASN A 414 -31.38 -7.36 -4.93
CA ASN A 414 -32.69 -7.09 -4.36
C ASN A 414 -33.30 -5.75 -4.86
N GLY A 415 -32.76 -5.17 -5.94
CA GLY A 415 -33.33 -4.00 -6.58
C GLY A 415 -33.03 -2.66 -5.89
N THR A 416 -32.10 -2.61 -4.93
CA THR A 416 -31.69 -1.32 -4.33
C THR A 416 -30.94 -0.51 -5.40
N ASP A 417 -31.31 0.75 -5.57
CA ASP A 417 -30.66 1.62 -6.54
C ASP A 417 -29.16 1.82 -6.23
N ILE A 418 -28.39 1.97 -7.30
CA ILE A 418 -26.92 1.98 -7.22
C ILE A 418 -26.37 3.19 -6.48
N VAL A 419 -27.12 4.33 -6.48
CA VAL A 419 -26.73 5.55 -5.77
C VAL A 419 -26.85 5.33 -4.28
N SER A 420 -27.95 4.70 -3.82
CA SER A 420 -28.16 4.32 -2.42
C SER A 420 -27.12 3.30 -1.94
N VAL A 421 -26.81 2.29 -2.75
CA VAL A 421 -25.73 1.33 -2.45
C VAL A 421 -24.39 2.05 -2.33
N SER A 422 -24.06 2.93 -3.28
CA SER A 422 -22.81 3.71 -3.28
C SER A 422 -22.69 4.59 -2.05
N LYS A 423 -23.76 5.30 -1.67
CA LYS A 423 -23.82 6.14 -0.45
C LYS A 423 -23.67 5.30 0.81
N ARG A 424 -24.39 4.18 0.94
CA ARG A 424 -24.27 3.27 2.09
C ARG A 424 -22.84 2.76 2.27
N LEU A 425 -22.20 2.39 1.18
CA LEU A 425 -20.81 1.93 1.19
C LEU A 425 -19.80 3.07 1.40
N GLY A 426 -20.14 4.33 1.14
CA GLY A 426 -19.22 5.48 1.17
C GLY A 426 -18.19 5.37 0.03
N HIS A 427 -18.64 5.23 -1.20
CA HIS A 427 -17.82 5.42 -2.38
C HIS A 427 -17.88 6.89 -2.79
N ALA A 428 -16.71 7.52 -2.96
CA ALA A 428 -16.62 8.92 -3.35
C ALA A 428 -17.23 9.23 -4.73
N ARG A 429 -17.35 8.19 -5.58
CA ARG A 429 -17.98 8.27 -6.91
C ARG A 429 -18.85 7.06 -7.13
N THR A 430 -20.03 7.25 -7.66
CA THR A 430 -20.96 6.16 -8.00
C THR A 430 -20.38 5.23 -9.06
N SER A 431 -19.55 5.77 -9.98
CA SER A 431 -18.84 4.96 -10.98
C SER A 431 -17.99 3.84 -10.36
N THR A 432 -17.46 4.03 -9.15
CA THR A 432 -16.73 2.96 -8.43
C THR A 432 -17.65 1.77 -8.15
N THR A 433 -18.91 2.00 -7.82
CA THR A 433 -19.90 0.94 -7.60
C THR A 433 -20.29 0.30 -8.92
N THR A 434 -20.57 1.11 -9.95
CA THR A 434 -20.93 0.60 -11.28
C THR A 434 -19.83 -0.26 -11.88
N ASP A 435 -18.57 0.21 -11.86
CA ASP A 435 -17.42 -0.51 -12.43
C ASP A 435 -17.16 -1.84 -11.72
N LEU A 436 -17.28 -1.87 -10.37
CA LEU A 436 -17.03 -3.06 -9.57
C LEU A 436 -18.14 -4.12 -9.70
N TYR A 437 -19.40 -3.69 -9.92
CA TYR A 437 -20.57 -4.57 -9.88
C TYR A 437 -21.33 -4.60 -11.21
N ALA A 438 -20.70 -4.22 -12.33
CA ALA A 438 -21.31 -4.23 -13.66
C ALA A 438 -21.96 -5.58 -13.99
N HIS A 439 -21.26 -6.68 -13.72
CA HIS A 439 -21.75 -8.05 -13.95
C HIS A 439 -22.97 -8.42 -13.08
N VAL A 440 -23.13 -7.81 -11.90
CA VAL A 440 -24.31 -8.00 -11.03
C VAL A 440 -25.48 -7.20 -11.55
N ILE A 441 -25.19 -6.00 -12.10
CA ILE A 441 -26.19 -5.11 -12.67
C ILE A 441 -26.80 -5.74 -13.94
N GLU A 442 -25.97 -6.35 -14.80
CA GLU A 442 -26.45 -7.07 -16.00
C GLU A 442 -27.43 -8.21 -15.65
N LYS A 443 -27.11 -9.00 -14.61
CA LYS A 443 -28.03 -10.04 -14.11
C LYS A 443 -29.31 -9.46 -13.48
N ALA A 444 -29.24 -8.26 -12.89
CA ALA A 444 -30.43 -7.60 -12.34
C ALA A 444 -31.33 -7.07 -13.45
N ASP A 445 -30.80 -6.70 -14.62
CA ASP A 445 -31.56 -6.28 -15.79
C ASP A 445 -32.39 -7.41 -16.41
N GLU A 446 -31.87 -8.65 -16.41
CA GLU A 446 -32.64 -9.84 -16.80
C GLU A 446 -33.90 -10.00 -15.95
N LYS A 447 -33.79 -9.83 -14.61
CA LYS A 447 -34.93 -9.86 -13.71
C LYS A 447 -35.88 -8.68 -13.90
N ALA A 448 -35.36 -7.50 -14.22
CA ALA A 448 -36.17 -6.33 -14.56
C ALA A 448 -36.99 -6.56 -15.83
N THR A 449 -36.40 -7.22 -16.82
CA THR A 449 -37.12 -7.62 -18.06
C THR A 449 -38.26 -8.59 -17.77
N GLU A 450 -38.07 -9.59 -16.90
CA GLU A 450 -39.17 -10.48 -16.49
C GLU A 450 -40.26 -9.74 -15.71
N THR A 451 -39.90 -8.79 -14.87
CA THR A 451 -40.85 -7.95 -14.12
C THR A 451 -41.67 -7.06 -15.05
N LEU A 452 -41.01 -6.46 -16.05
CA LEU A 452 -41.68 -5.68 -17.11
C LEU A 452 -42.64 -6.56 -17.93
N ALA A 453 -42.18 -7.74 -18.33
CA ALA A 453 -43.02 -8.70 -19.04
C ALA A 453 -44.26 -9.08 -18.22
N LYS A 454 -44.12 -9.37 -16.94
CA LYS A 454 -45.22 -9.66 -16.02
C LYS A 454 -46.14 -8.48 -15.82
N ALA A 455 -45.62 -7.25 -15.71
CA ALA A 455 -46.42 -6.05 -15.46
C ALA A 455 -47.18 -5.56 -16.70
N ILE A 456 -46.59 -5.66 -17.88
CA ILE A 456 -47.13 -5.08 -19.12
C ILE A 456 -47.79 -6.14 -20.02
N LEU A 457 -47.17 -7.33 -20.16
CA LEU A 457 -47.62 -8.31 -21.15
C LEU A 457 -48.64 -9.30 -20.61
N ARG A 458 -48.83 -9.48 -19.29
CA ARG A 458 -49.84 -10.36 -18.69
C ARG A 458 -51.20 -9.73 -18.46
N ARG A 459 -51.57 -8.66 -19.18
CA ARG A 459 -52.93 -8.09 -19.14
C ARG A 459 -53.92 -8.75 -20.09
N HIS A 460 -53.57 -9.85 -20.76
CA HIS A 460 -54.44 -10.60 -21.66
C HIS A 460 -54.32 -12.11 -21.45
N ALA A 461 -54.63 -12.58 -20.24
CA ALA A 461 -54.93 -13.99 -20.00
C ALA A 461 -56.03 -14.07 -18.94
#